data_f447454b7e553ff38533bfe3c3f728f9
#
_entry.id   f447454b7e553ff38533bfe3c3f728f9
#
_cell.length_a   1.000
_cell.length_b   1.000
_cell.length_c   1.000
_cell.angle_alpha   90.00
_cell.angle_beta   90.00
_cell.angle_gamma   90.00
#
_symmetry.space_group_name_H-M   'P 1'
#
loop_
_entity.id
_entity.type
_entity.pdbx_description
1 polymer ?
#
loop_
_entity_poly.entity_id
_entity_poly.type
_entity_poly.pdbx_seq_one_letter_code
_entity_poly.pdbx_strand_id
1 'polypeptide(L)'
;MVTFARKIIGMRYLFFIALVLLMSSCTFNAVEQDAKLDSYFQENNLKGSFALMDNGTGRFTVHNLKRFRDSSYLPAGTFGIVHALIGLQTGQITGVPSILNDSLPVLEKKGAQAWMDSLGYGARNDKERFKINSVDSFWLDNSLKVTPDAQLGLIKQLYFGQLPFFKAYQETVKKALIREDNTLYRLGYKTGIGTLKNGNQIGWVLGWIEENNHAYFFVLNLESSAPPENWSTVLVSHVKNMLKGQGFFEGNR
;
A
#
# COMPACT_ATOMS: atom_id res chain seq x y z
N MET A 1 -3.03 -17.16 -62.55
CA MET A 1 -2.11 -16.40 -61.69
C MET A 1 -2.83 -15.48 -60.68
N VAL A 2 -4.05 -15.02 -60.92
CA VAL A 2 -4.82 -14.10 -60.02
C VAL A 2 -5.39 -14.77 -58.78
N THR A 3 -5.69 -16.08 -58.79
CA THR A 3 -6.30 -16.83 -57.69
C THR A 3 -5.31 -17.15 -56.55
N PHE A 4 -4.02 -17.26 -56.86
CA PHE A 4 -3.00 -17.56 -55.85
C PHE A 4 -2.64 -16.32 -54.98
N ALA A 5 -2.63 -15.15 -55.55
CA ALA A 5 -2.35 -13.88 -54.86
C ALA A 5 -3.45 -13.54 -53.82
N ARG A 6 -4.73 -13.80 -54.14
CA ARG A 6 -5.85 -13.57 -53.22
C ARG A 6 -5.81 -14.45 -51.97
N LYS A 7 -5.33 -15.70 -52.07
CA LYS A 7 -5.20 -16.63 -50.95
C LYS A 7 -4.09 -16.22 -49.98
N ILE A 8 -2.98 -15.68 -50.50
CA ILE A 8 -1.85 -15.23 -49.67
C ILE A 8 -2.20 -13.94 -48.91
N ILE A 9 -2.96 -13.03 -49.52
CA ILE A 9 -3.43 -11.81 -48.88
C ILE A 9 -4.40 -12.13 -47.74
N GLY A 10 -5.36 -13.04 -47.94
CA GLY A 10 -6.30 -13.46 -46.91
C GLY A 10 -5.61 -14.11 -45.69
N MET A 11 -4.57 -14.93 -45.95
CA MET A 11 -3.80 -15.59 -44.88
C MET A 11 -2.96 -14.59 -44.05
N ARG A 12 -2.45 -13.52 -44.67
CA ARG A 12 -1.74 -12.45 -43.96
C ARG A 12 -2.67 -11.62 -43.05
N TYR A 13 -3.91 -11.34 -43.50
CA TYR A 13 -4.92 -10.67 -42.67
C TYR A 13 -5.39 -11.53 -41.51
N LEU A 14 -5.56 -12.85 -41.69
CA LEU A 14 -5.90 -13.78 -40.62
C LEU A 14 -4.78 -13.87 -39.57
N PHE A 15 -3.51 -13.87 -39.99
CA PHE A 15 -2.37 -13.87 -39.08
C PHE A 15 -2.25 -12.54 -38.30
N PHE A 16 -2.55 -11.39 -38.93
CA PHE A 16 -2.58 -10.09 -38.27
C PHE A 16 -3.72 -9.98 -37.26
N ILE A 17 -4.91 -10.48 -37.58
CA ILE A 17 -6.06 -10.50 -36.68
C ILE A 17 -5.78 -11.44 -35.49
N ALA A 18 -5.19 -12.59 -35.69
CA ALA A 18 -4.78 -13.49 -34.63
C ALA A 18 -3.70 -12.88 -33.72
N LEU A 19 -2.75 -12.13 -34.29
CA LEU A 19 -1.71 -11.44 -33.53
C LEU A 19 -2.28 -10.28 -32.68
N VAL A 20 -3.26 -9.55 -33.21
CA VAL A 20 -3.95 -8.45 -32.49
C VAL A 20 -4.82 -9.01 -31.35
N LEU A 21 -5.45 -10.17 -31.53
CA LEU A 21 -6.23 -10.85 -30.47
C LEU A 21 -5.33 -11.39 -29.34
N LEU A 22 -4.08 -11.76 -29.63
CA LEU A 22 -3.11 -12.19 -28.61
C LEU A 22 -2.54 -11.02 -27.79
N MET A 23 -2.60 -9.78 -28.30
CA MET A 23 -2.12 -8.58 -27.59
C MET A 23 -3.16 -7.98 -26.64
N SER A 24 -4.42 -8.40 -26.69
CA SER A 24 -5.49 -7.91 -25.82
C SER A 24 -5.60 -8.65 -24.48
N SER A 25 -4.63 -9.48 -24.11
CA SER A 25 -4.49 -10.00 -22.74
C SER A 25 -3.93 -8.91 -21.82
N CYS A 26 -4.60 -7.75 -21.74
CA CYS A 26 -4.49 -6.91 -20.56
C CYS A 26 -5.02 -7.72 -19.38
N THR A 27 -4.12 -8.20 -18.54
CA THR A 27 -4.48 -8.70 -17.22
C THR A 27 -5.10 -7.53 -16.45
N PHE A 28 -6.41 -7.37 -16.53
CA PHE A 28 -7.14 -6.57 -15.57
C PHE A 28 -6.82 -7.18 -14.21
N ASN A 29 -6.23 -6.40 -13.30
CA ASN A 29 -6.12 -6.79 -11.90
C ASN A 29 -7.51 -7.19 -11.45
N ALA A 30 -7.75 -8.49 -11.29
CA ALA A 30 -9.07 -8.98 -10.88
C ALA A 30 -9.28 -8.52 -9.43
N VAL A 31 -10.27 -7.65 -9.25
CA VAL A 31 -10.69 -7.20 -7.92
C VAL A 31 -11.88 -8.04 -7.52
N GLU A 32 -11.73 -8.80 -6.46
CA GLU A 32 -12.78 -9.62 -5.88
C GLU A 32 -13.27 -8.97 -4.58
N GLN A 33 -14.58 -8.73 -4.49
CA GLN A 33 -15.23 -8.39 -3.23
C GLN A 33 -15.45 -9.69 -2.47
N ASP A 34 -14.94 -9.77 -1.24
CA ASP A 34 -14.99 -10.99 -0.43
C ASP A 34 -16.10 -10.89 0.62
N ALA A 35 -17.11 -11.77 0.50
CA ALA A 35 -18.21 -11.84 1.45
C ALA A 35 -17.77 -12.15 2.89
N LYS A 36 -16.65 -12.87 3.09
CA LYS A 36 -16.10 -13.13 4.43
C LYS A 36 -15.55 -11.84 5.05
N LEU A 37 -14.87 -11.01 4.26
CA LEU A 37 -14.43 -9.70 4.74
C LEU A 37 -15.62 -8.79 5.04
N ASP A 38 -16.64 -8.78 4.18
CA ASP A 38 -17.84 -7.99 4.40
C ASP A 38 -18.55 -8.41 5.70
N SER A 39 -18.73 -9.71 5.94
CA SER A 39 -19.26 -10.24 7.21
C SER A 39 -18.40 -9.84 8.40
N TYR A 40 -17.08 -9.97 8.30
CA TYR A 40 -16.17 -9.59 9.37
C TYR A 40 -16.32 -8.11 9.77
N PHE A 41 -16.42 -7.21 8.79
CA PHE A 41 -16.64 -5.78 9.03
C PHE A 41 -17.98 -5.50 9.70
N GLN A 42 -19.05 -6.18 9.28
CA GLN A 42 -20.40 -6.05 9.85
C GLN A 42 -20.43 -6.57 11.29
N GLU A 43 -19.95 -7.77 11.55
CA GLU A 43 -19.96 -8.42 12.87
C GLU A 43 -19.16 -7.62 13.92
N ASN A 44 -18.08 -6.96 13.49
CA ASN A 44 -17.24 -6.14 14.38
C ASN A 44 -17.60 -4.65 14.34
N ASN A 45 -18.68 -4.26 13.66
CA ASN A 45 -19.13 -2.87 13.50
C ASN A 45 -18.00 -1.92 13.05
N LEU A 46 -17.20 -2.36 12.07
CA LEU A 46 -16.05 -1.60 11.57
C LEU A 46 -16.46 -0.68 10.43
N LYS A 47 -15.98 0.57 10.48
CA LYS A 47 -16.14 1.55 9.40
C LYS A 47 -14.80 1.78 8.71
N GLY A 48 -14.64 1.23 7.50
CA GLY A 48 -13.35 1.34 6.84
C GLY A 48 -13.24 0.59 5.53
N SER A 49 -12.02 0.23 5.18
CA SER A 49 -11.67 -0.66 4.07
C SER A 49 -10.49 -1.55 4.43
N PHE A 50 -10.45 -2.72 3.83
CA PHE A 50 -9.32 -3.62 3.84
C PHE A 50 -9.06 -4.11 2.42
N ALA A 51 -7.80 -4.19 2.04
CA ALA A 51 -7.38 -4.81 0.79
C ALA A 51 -6.18 -5.72 1.04
N LEU A 52 -6.22 -6.88 0.38
CA LEU A 52 -5.14 -7.86 0.30
C LEU A 52 -4.82 -8.10 -1.17
N MET A 53 -3.56 -7.94 -1.54
CA MET A 53 -3.06 -8.16 -2.89
C MET A 53 -2.15 -9.39 -2.92
N ASP A 54 -2.48 -10.36 -3.74
CA ASP A 54 -1.60 -11.47 -4.11
C ASP A 54 -0.61 -10.98 -5.18
N ASN A 55 0.68 -10.95 -4.85
CA ASN A 55 1.69 -10.48 -5.79
C ASN A 55 1.92 -11.42 -6.97
N GLY A 56 1.69 -12.73 -6.83
CA GLY A 56 1.91 -13.72 -7.88
C GLY A 56 0.86 -13.62 -8.99
N THR A 57 -0.39 -13.43 -8.60
CA THR A 57 -1.52 -13.37 -9.54
C THR A 57 -1.95 -11.94 -9.89
N GLY A 58 -1.52 -10.93 -9.10
CA GLY A 58 -2.01 -9.56 -9.21
C GLY A 58 -3.46 -9.39 -8.74
N ARG A 59 -4.06 -10.42 -8.12
CA ARG A 59 -5.44 -10.40 -7.64
C ARG A 59 -5.57 -9.59 -6.35
N PHE A 60 -6.66 -8.83 -6.25
CA PHE A 60 -7.04 -8.10 -5.05
C PHE A 60 -8.29 -8.69 -4.43
N THR A 61 -8.25 -8.95 -3.13
CA THR A 61 -9.39 -9.25 -2.28
C THR A 61 -9.68 -8.01 -1.46
N VAL A 62 -10.88 -7.40 -1.62
CA VAL A 62 -11.14 -6.06 -1.07
C VAL A 62 -12.50 -6.01 -0.38
N HIS A 63 -12.53 -5.43 0.83
CA HIS A 63 -13.74 -4.86 1.43
C HIS A 63 -13.80 -3.36 1.17
N ASN A 64 -14.96 -2.84 0.71
CA ASN A 64 -15.24 -1.43 0.43
C ASN A 64 -14.29 -0.83 -0.63
N LEU A 65 -14.41 -1.33 -1.86
CA LEU A 65 -13.60 -0.92 -3.01
C LEU A 65 -13.62 0.60 -3.25
N LYS A 66 -14.78 1.25 -3.07
CA LYS A 66 -14.91 2.69 -3.25
C LYS A 66 -14.03 3.46 -2.25
N ARG A 67 -14.05 3.08 -0.96
CA ARG A 67 -13.19 3.69 0.05
C ARG A 67 -11.72 3.43 -0.24
N PHE A 68 -11.38 2.22 -0.66
CA PHE A 68 -10.01 1.82 -0.99
C PHE A 68 -9.41 2.68 -2.10
N ARG A 69 -10.15 2.94 -3.19
CA ARG A 69 -9.64 3.66 -4.37
C ARG A 69 -9.84 5.17 -4.33
N ASP A 70 -11.02 5.61 -3.89
CA ASP A 70 -11.48 6.98 -4.14
C ASP A 70 -11.41 7.88 -2.91
N SER A 71 -11.27 7.32 -1.70
CA SER A 71 -11.23 8.09 -0.47
C SER A 71 -9.81 8.30 0.02
N SER A 72 -9.47 9.53 0.36
CA SER A 72 -8.13 9.89 0.83
C SER A 72 -8.16 10.46 2.25
N TYR A 73 -7.18 10.07 3.06
CA TYR A 73 -7.05 10.41 4.47
C TYR A 73 -5.61 10.82 4.81
N LEU A 74 -5.41 11.52 5.93
CA LEU A 74 -4.06 11.78 6.40
C LEU A 74 -3.33 10.43 6.66
N PRO A 75 -2.06 10.32 6.29
CA PRO A 75 -1.29 9.08 6.48
C PRO A 75 -0.91 8.83 7.94
N ALA A 76 -0.91 9.88 8.77
CA ALA A 76 -0.52 9.80 10.18
C ALA A 76 0.84 9.08 10.37
N GLY A 77 0.99 8.24 11.39
CA GLY A 77 2.22 7.52 11.69
C GLY A 77 2.75 6.62 10.57
N THR A 78 1.93 6.27 9.55
CA THR A 78 2.44 5.52 8.39
C THR A 78 3.36 6.34 7.49
N PHE A 79 3.27 7.68 7.54
CA PHE A 79 4.23 8.56 6.89
C PHE A 79 5.68 8.32 7.36
N GLY A 80 5.87 7.75 8.55
CA GLY A 80 7.18 7.38 9.07
C GLY A 80 8.03 6.53 8.11
N ILE A 81 7.41 5.76 7.22
CA ILE A 81 8.11 5.01 6.15
C ILE A 81 8.80 5.98 5.19
N VAL A 82 8.05 6.93 4.65
CA VAL A 82 8.54 7.95 3.70
C VAL A 82 9.54 8.88 4.40
N HIS A 83 9.23 9.29 5.62
CA HIS A 83 10.09 10.12 6.45
C HIS A 83 11.48 9.49 6.66
N ALA A 84 11.53 8.21 7.04
CA ALA A 84 12.77 7.49 7.25
C ALA A 84 13.59 7.36 5.94
N LEU A 85 12.93 7.06 4.82
CA LEU A 85 13.58 6.99 3.52
C LEU A 85 14.20 8.33 3.12
N ILE A 86 13.47 9.43 3.27
CA ILE A 86 13.98 10.78 3.00
C ILE A 86 15.15 11.11 3.93
N GLY A 87 15.01 10.85 5.23
CA GLY A 87 16.05 11.14 6.23
C GLY A 87 17.34 10.38 5.97
N LEU A 88 17.27 9.09 5.63
CA LEU A 88 18.43 8.27 5.24
C LEU A 88 19.05 8.78 3.92
N GLN A 89 18.22 9.08 2.92
CA GLN A 89 18.67 9.53 1.60
C GLN A 89 19.36 10.89 1.64
N THR A 90 18.93 11.77 2.53
CA THR A 90 19.50 13.12 2.70
C THR A 90 20.62 13.19 3.76
N GLY A 91 20.90 12.06 4.42
CA GLY A 91 21.90 11.99 5.49
C GLY A 91 21.47 12.65 6.81
N GLN A 92 20.19 13.05 6.93
CA GLN A 92 19.63 13.62 8.18
C GLN A 92 19.38 12.55 9.24
N ILE A 93 19.31 11.29 8.83
CA ILE A 93 19.22 10.10 9.67
C ILE A 93 20.40 9.21 9.32
N THR A 94 21.22 8.83 10.30
CA THR A 94 22.43 8.02 10.11
C THR A 94 22.27 6.55 10.53
N GLY A 95 21.13 6.18 11.10
CA GLY A 95 20.81 4.81 11.51
C GLY A 95 19.35 4.52 11.27
N VAL A 96 18.92 3.29 11.58
CA VAL A 96 17.49 3.01 11.71
C VAL A 96 17.09 3.49 13.10
N PRO A 97 16.71 4.76 13.23
CA PRO A 97 15.96 5.12 14.41
C PRO A 97 14.75 4.19 14.38
N SER A 98 14.17 3.92 15.48
CA SER A 98 12.96 3.17 15.56
C SER A 98 11.91 3.82 14.64
N ILE A 99 11.93 3.46 13.34
CA ILE A 99 10.82 3.70 12.40
C ILE A 99 9.50 3.28 13.05
N LEU A 100 9.64 2.60 14.14
CA LEU A 100 8.64 2.10 15.06
C LEU A 100 8.15 3.14 16.04
N ASN A 101 8.98 4.05 16.45
CA ASN A 101 8.65 5.14 17.38
C ASN A 101 8.54 6.41 16.54
N ASP A 102 7.45 7.12 16.62
CA ASP A 102 7.15 8.35 15.86
C ASP A 102 8.11 9.55 16.15
N SER A 103 9.33 9.25 16.66
CA SER A 103 10.38 10.21 17.06
C SER A 103 11.41 10.43 15.96
N LEU A 104 10.99 10.54 14.71
CA LEU A 104 11.90 10.90 13.63
C LEU A 104 12.25 12.40 13.68
N PRO A 105 13.51 12.78 13.38
CA PRO A 105 13.90 14.18 13.37
C PRO A 105 13.13 14.97 12.30
N VAL A 106 12.92 16.25 12.54
CA VAL A 106 12.29 17.15 11.55
C VAL A 106 13.16 17.22 10.30
N LEU A 107 12.56 16.95 9.13
CA LEU A 107 13.24 17.02 7.86
C LEU A 107 13.41 18.46 7.37
N GLU A 108 14.50 18.73 6.67
CA GLU A 108 14.65 19.98 5.95
C GLU A 108 13.59 20.10 4.85
N LYS A 109 12.81 21.20 4.85
CA LYS A 109 11.64 21.39 3.97
C LYS A 109 11.97 21.24 2.49
N LYS A 110 13.08 21.82 2.01
CA LYS A 110 13.47 21.78 0.59
C LYS A 110 13.77 20.35 0.15
N GLY A 111 14.52 19.61 0.94
CA GLY A 111 14.84 18.21 0.68
C GLY A 111 13.59 17.33 0.73
N ALA A 112 12.77 17.48 1.77
CA ALA A 112 11.51 16.74 1.91
C ALA A 112 10.56 16.98 0.74
N GLN A 113 10.38 18.22 0.29
CA GLN A 113 9.52 18.54 -0.84
C GLN A 113 10.00 17.88 -2.14
N ALA A 114 11.30 17.92 -2.43
CA ALA A 114 11.85 17.31 -3.64
C ALA A 114 11.59 15.80 -3.69
N TRP A 115 11.75 15.11 -2.55
CA TRP A 115 11.49 13.68 -2.46
C TRP A 115 10.00 13.34 -2.49
N MET A 116 9.13 14.14 -1.86
CA MET A 116 7.68 14.00 -1.97
C MET A 116 7.22 14.16 -3.43
N ASP A 117 7.77 15.13 -4.14
CA ASP A 117 7.50 15.34 -5.57
C ASP A 117 7.99 14.16 -6.43
N SER A 118 9.16 13.60 -6.12
CA SER A 118 9.71 12.43 -6.81
C SER A 118 8.88 11.16 -6.60
N LEU A 119 8.35 10.96 -5.39
CA LEU A 119 7.48 9.84 -5.05
C LEU A 119 6.06 10.00 -5.61
N GLY A 120 5.63 11.22 -5.92
CA GLY A 120 4.22 11.52 -6.17
C GLY A 120 3.31 11.26 -4.96
N TYR A 121 3.88 11.21 -3.75
CA TYR A 121 3.14 10.88 -2.54
C TYR A 121 2.17 11.99 -2.15
N GLY A 122 0.88 11.64 -2.01
CA GLY A 122 -0.19 12.60 -1.76
C GLY A 122 -0.61 13.43 -2.97
N ALA A 123 -0.14 13.10 -4.17
CA ALA A 123 -0.62 13.72 -5.40
C ALA A 123 -2.09 13.33 -5.66
N ARG A 124 -2.92 14.31 -6.04
CA ARG A 124 -4.33 14.04 -6.41
C ARG A 124 -4.45 13.54 -7.84
N ASN A 125 -3.51 13.94 -8.68
CA ASN A 125 -3.36 13.52 -10.06
C ASN A 125 -1.93 13.87 -10.52
N ASP A 126 -1.56 13.54 -11.74
CA ASP A 126 -0.22 13.78 -12.29
C ASP A 126 0.19 15.26 -12.34
N LYS A 127 -0.77 16.19 -12.20
CA LYS A 127 -0.57 17.64 -12.30
C LYS A 127 -0.57 18.36 -10.94
N GLU A 128 -1.23 17.81 -9.93
CA GLU A 128 -1.38 18.43 -8.61
C GLU A 128 -0.57 17.70 -7.55
N ARG A 129 0.69 18.11 -7.40
CA ARG A 129 1.56 17.59 -6.35
C ARG A 129 1.28 18.28 -5.03
N PHE A 130 1.37 17.51 -3.95
CA PHE A 130 1.24 18.05 -2.60
C PHE A 130 2.36 19.06 -2.30
N LYS A 131 2.01 20.18 -1.66
CA LYS A 131 2.98 21.19 -1.18
C LYS A 131 3.04 21.17 0.34
N ILE A 132 4.23 20.97 0.87
CA ILE A 132 4.49 20.96 2.31
C ILE A 132 4.23 22.37 2.88
N ASN A 133 3.25 22.48 3.77
CA ASN A 133 2.93 23.69 4.52
C ASN A 133 3.79 23.81 5.80
N SER A 134 3.84 22.73 6.60
CA SER A 134 4.63 22.63 7.84
C SER A 134 5.40 21.32 7.84
N VAL A 135 6.72 21.35 8.06
CA VAL A 135 7.61 20.17 7.96
C VAL A 135 7.47 19.20 9.12
N ASP A 136 6.86 19.61 10.21
CA ASP A 136 6.72 18.85 11.46
C ASP A 136 5.34 18.26 11.68
N SER A 137 4.36 18.58 10.82
CA SER A 137 2.97 18.17 11.06
C SER A 137 2.12 17.88 9.84
N PHE A 138 2.59 18.15 8.61
CA PHE A 138 1.74 18.05 7.40
C PHE A 138 1.13 16.65 7.17
N TRP A 139 1.68 15.59 7.77
CA TRP A 139 1.11 14.25 7.73
C TRP A 139 0.07 13.99 8.83
N LEU A 140 -0.10 14.94 9.77
CA LEU A 140 -1.04 14.86 10.90
C LEU A 140 -2.15 15.93 10.83
N ASP A 141 -1.92 17.06 10.14
CA ASP A 141 -2.80 18.25 10.13
C ASP A 141 -3.92 18.19 9.08
N ASN A 142 -4.09 17.06 8.41
CA ASN A 142 -5.03 16.83 7.30
C ASN A 142 -4.70 17.60 6.00
N SER A 143 -3.55 18.20 5.85
CA SER A 143 -3.13 18.82 4.59
C SER A 143 -2.69 17.76 3.58
N LEU A 144 -1.83 16.82 3.97
CA LEU A 144 -1.47 15.66 3.17
C LEU A 144 -2.55 14.59 3.25
N LYS A 145 -2.96 14.05 2.11
CA LYS A 145 -3.92 12.95 2.02
C LYS A 145 -3.48 11.90 1.04
N VAL A 146 -3.72 10.64 1.40
CA VAL A 146 -3.40 9.46 0.60
C VAL A 146 -4.56 8.49 0.59
N THR A 147 -4.75 7.75 -0.50
CA THR A 147 -5.74 6.67 -0.56
C THR A 147 -5.15 5.39 0.03
N PRO A 148 -5.98 4.45 0.51
CA PRO A 148 -5.50 3.12 0.87
C PRO A 148 -4.78 2.41 -0.28
N ASP A 149 -5.23 2.57 -1.53
CA ASP A 149 -4.57 2.02 -2.72
C ASP A 149 -3.15 2.57 -2.89
N ALA A 150 -2.95 3.88 -2.76
CA ALA A 150 -1.62 4.50 -2.80
C ALA A 150 -0.69 3.99 -1.68
N GLN A 151 -1.24 3.76 -0.48
CA GLN A 151 -0.49 3.19 0.65
C GLN A 151 -0.07 1.73 0.40
N LEU A 152 -0.95 0.93 -0.20
CA LEU A 152 -0.63 -0.44 -0.60
C LEU A 152 0.43 -0.46 -1.70
N GLY A 153 0.34 0.46 -2.67
CA GLY A 153 1.36 0.65 -3.70
C GLY A 153 2.72 1.03 -3.12
N LEU A 154 2.76 1.94 -2.15
CA LEU A 154 3.99 2.34 -1.45
C LEU A 154 4.68 1.15 -0.78
N ILE A 155 3.93 0.35 -0.01
CA ILE A 155 4.52 -0.78 0.72
C ILE A 155 5.03 -1.87 -0.22
N LYS A 156 4.30 -2.12 -1.33
CA LYS A 156 4.73 -3.05 -2.38
C LYS A 156 6.03 -2.59 -3.04
N GLN A 157 6.11 -1.31 -3.44
CA GLN A 157 7.31 -0.75 -4.06
C GLN A 157 8.51 -0.76 -3.09
N LEU A 158 8.29 -0.47 -1.80
CA LEU A 158 9.32 -0.60 -0.78
C LEU A 158 9.83 -2.04 -0.66
N TYR A 159 8.93 -3.01 -0.61
CA TYR A 159 9.29 -4.42 -0.48
C TYR A 159 10.21 -4.89 -1.60
N PHE A 160 9.97 -4.46 -2.84
CA PHE A 160 10.76 -4.80 -4.03
C PHE A 160 11.92 -3.82 -4.32
N GLY A 161 12.17 -2.81 -3.48
CA GLY A 161 13.22 -1.83 -3.69
C GLY A 161 13.02 -0.99 -4.96
N GLN A 162 11.76 -0.66 -5.29
CA GLN A 162 11.36 0.05 -6.52
C GLN A 162 11.08 1.54 -6.30
N LEU A 163 11.19 2.02 -5.07
CA LEU A 163 11.08 3.45 -4.78
C LEU A 163 12.33 4.21 -5.26
N PRO A 164 12.25 5.54 -5.52
CA PRO A 164 13.36 6.34 -6.05
C PRO A 164 14.42 6.67 -4.98
N PHE A 165 14.74 5.73 -4.10
CA PHE A 165 15.77 5.84 -3.05
C PHE A 165 16.85 4.78 -3.25
N PHE A 166 18.01 4.96 -2.65
CA PHE A 166 19.04 3.92 -2.67
C PHE A 166 18.51 2.61 -2.10
N LYS A 167 18.79 1.51 -2.78
CA LYS A 167 18.30 0.18 -2.40
C LYS A 167 18.67 -0.20 -0.97
N ALA A 168 19.89 0.16 -0.52
CA ALA A 168 20.32 -0.09 0.84
C ALA A 168 19.40 0.57 1.89
N TYR A 169 18.92 1.78 1.63
CA TYR A 169 17.99 2.48 2.53
C TYR A 169 16.60 1.83 2.53
N GLN A 170 16.13 1.43 1.35
CA GLN A 170 14.86 0.70 1.24
C GLN A 170 14.91 -0.64 2.00
N GLU A 171 15.98 -1.42 1.85
CA GLU A 171 16.19 -2.65 2.62
C GLU A 171 16.27 -2.40 4.13
N THR A 172 16.91 -1.32 4.54
CA THR A 172 17.01 -0.90 5.94
C THR A 172 15.62 -0.61 6.52
N VAL A 173 14.81 0.18 5.80
CA VAL A 173 13.43 0.50 6.22
C VAL A 173 12.55 -0.75 6.20
N LYS A 174 12.63 -1.57 5.17
CA LYS A 174 11.89 -2.84 5.06
C LYS A 174 12.19 -3.76 6.26
N LYS A 175 13.46 -3.97 6.59
CA LYS A 175 13.86 -4.77 7.76
C LYS A 175 13.29 -4.24 9.07
N ALA A 176 13.27 -2.92 9.25
CA ALA A 176 12.73 -2.30 10.46
C ALA A 176 11.21 -2.45 10.61
N LEU A 177 10.49 -2.77 9.54
CA LEU A 177 9.05 -3.03 9.57
C LEU A 177 8.70 -4.48 9.95
N ILE A 178 9.67 -5.41 9.95
CA ILE A 178 9.42 -6.81 10.32
C ILE A 178 9.02 -6.88 11.79
N ARG A 179 7.90 -7.54 12.08
CA ARG A 179 7.35 -7.75 13.44
C ARG A 179 7.40 -9.18 13.87
N GLU A 180 7.19 -10.09 12.93
CA GLU A 180 7.20 -11.52 13.17
C GLU A 180 7.98 -12.18 12.04
N ASP A 181 8.92 -13.05 12.40
CA ASP A 181 9.75 -13.80 11.46
C ASP A 181 9.97 -15.20 12.07
N ASN A 182 9.33 -16.19 11.49
CA ASN A 182 9.39 -17.57 11.94
C ASN A 182 9.44 -18.54 10.74
N THR A 183 9.38 -19.85 10.98
CA THR A 183 9.49 -20.87 9.94
C THR A 183 8.27 -20.94 9.01
N LEU A 184 7.11 -20.42 9.41
CA LEU A 184 5.87 -20.50 8.66
C LEU A 184 5.62 -19.24 7.84
N TYR A 185 5.93 -18.06 8.42
CA TYR A 185 5.68 -16.79 7.76
C TYR A 185 6.60 -15.68 8.26
N ARG A 186 6.69 -14.62 7.46
CA ARG A 186 7.25 -13.32 7.85
C ARG A 186 6.18 -12.25 7.70
N LEU A 187 5.93 -11.49 8.77
CA LEU A 187 4.95 -10.41 8.80
C LEU A 187 5.65 -9.07 9.07
N GLY A 188 5.53 -8.16 8.14
CA GLY A 188 6.04 -6.79 8.27
C GLY A 188 4.92 -5.77 8.15
N TYR A 189 4.86 -4.76 9.04
CA TYR A 189 3.85 -3.71 8.94
C TYR A 189 4.23 -2.42 9.68
N LYS A 190 3.52 -1.34 9.34
CA LYS A 190 3.49 -0.06 10.05
C LYS A 190 2.05 0.29 10.39
N THR A 191 1.84 0.80 11.61
CA THR A 191 0.57 1.40 12.04
C THR A 191 0.66 2.92 11.99
N GLY A 192 -0.50 3.58 11.92
CA GLY A 192 -0.62 5.02 12.07
C GLY A 192 -2.00 5.39 12.57
N ILE A 193 -2.05 6.34 13.50
CA ILE A 193 -3.30 6.89 14.05
C ILE A 193 -3.25 8.40 13.95
N GLY A 194 -4.35 9.01 13.52
CA GLY A 194 -4.47 10.45 13.41
C GLY A 194 -5.91 10.91 13.56
N THR A 195 -6.12 12.21 13.69
CA THR A 195 -7.45 12.80 13.88
C THR A 195 -7.92 13.48 12.58
N LEU A 196 -9.10 13.10 12.11
CA LEU A 196 -9.77 13.69 10.96
C LEU A 196 -10.37 15.06 11.32
N LYS A 197 -10.68 15.89 10.32
CA LYS A 197 -11.31 17.20 10.50
C LYS A 197 -12.68 17.14 11.20
N ASN A 198 -13.38 16.01 11.12
CA ASN A 198 -14.66 15.79 11.80
C ASN A 198 -14.53 15.31 13.25
N GLY A 199 -13.29 15.25 13.78
CA GLY A 199 -13.00 14.79 15.13
C GLY A 199 -12.86 13.28 15.28
N ASN A 200 -13.27 12.48 14.29
CA ASN A 200 -13.06 11.04 14.31
C ASN A 200 -11.57 10.71 14.20
N GLN A 201 -11.16 9.59 14.75
CA GLN A 201 -9.83 9.07 14.49
C GLN A 201 -9.79 8.15 13.28
N ILE A 202 -8.68 8.22 12.55
CA ILE A 202 -8.33 7.32 11.46
C ILE A 202 -7.20 6.42 11.90
N GLY A 203 -7.36 5.10 11.72
CA GLY A 203 -6.36 4.10 12.00
C GLY A 203 -5.91 3.40 10.73
N TRP A 204 -4.61 3.15 10.63
CA TRP A 204 -3.97 2.47 9.51
C TRP A 204 -3.15 1.28 9.99
N VAL A 205 -3.18 0.22 9.20
CA VAL A 205 -2.13 -0.81 9.19
C VAL A 205 -1.83 -1.14 7.73
N LEU A 206 -0.59 -0.97 7.31
CA LEU A 206 -0.15 -1.38 5.99
C LEU A 206 1.12 -2.22 6.10
N GLY A 207 1.22 -3.25 5.25
CA GLY A 207 2.32 -4.19 5.36
C GLY A 207 2.25 -5.32 4.35
N TRP A 208 3.00 -6.36 4.66
CA TRP A 208 3.03 -7.60 3.89
C TRP A 208 3.08 -8.81 4.81
N ILE A 209 2.59 -9.93 4.29
CA ILE A 209 2.86 -11.25 4.82
C ILE A 209 3.52 -12.09 3.72
N GLU A 210 4.55 -12.84 4.08
CA GLU A 210 5.29 -13.73 3.21
C GLU A 210 5.16 -15.15 3.73
N GLU A 211 4.65 -16.07 2.92
CA GLU A 211 4.60 -17.51 3.16
C GLU A 211 5.17 -18.24 1.93
N ASN A 212 5.94 -19.30 2.14
CA ASN A 212 6.53 -20.11 1.06
C ASN A 212 7.26 -19.26 -0.02
N ASN A 213 7.97 -18.20 0.39
CA ASN A 213 8.64 -17.23 -0.49
C ASN A 213 7.67 -16.46 -1.42
N HIS A 214 6.38 -16.43 -1.08
CA HIS A 214 5.38 -15.66 -1.80
C HIS A 214 4.88 -14.49 -0.94
N ALA A 215 4.92 -13.28 -1.49
CA ALA A 215 4.54 -12.05 -0.78
C ALA A 215 3.11 -11.63 -1.12
N TYR A 216 2.37 -11.26 -0.08
CA TYR A 216 1.05 -10.65 -0.15
C TYR A 216 1.08 -9.31 0.55
N PHE A 217 0.48 -8.29 -0.05
CA PHE A 217 0.46 -6.93 0.49
C PHE A 217 -0.93 -6.59 1.00
N PHE A 218 -1.00 -5.91 2.13
CA PHE A 218 -2.28 -5.53 2.71
C PHE A 218 -2.30 -4.09 3.21
N VAL A 219 -3.50 -3.52 3.25
CA VAL A 219 -3.78 -2.24 3.90
C VAL A 219 -5.13 -2.30 4.59
N LEU A 220 -5.16 -1.90 5.85
CA LEU A 220 -6.36 -1.62 6.63
C LEU A 220 -6.46 -0.12 6.88
N ASN A 221 -7.66 0.44 6.68
CA ASN A 221 -7.98 1.81 7.03
C ASN A 221 -9.33 1.83 7.75
N LEU A 222 -9.32 2.17 9.05
CA LEU A 222 -10.54 2.25 9.88
C LEU A 222 -10.74 3.66 10.41
N GLU A 223 -12.01 4.05 10.54
CA GLU A 223 -12.45 5.31 11.16
C GLU A 223 -13.32 5.01 12.38
N SER A 224 -13.07 5.71 13.50
CA SER A 224 -13.84 5.57 14.72
C SER A 224 -14.05 6.93 15.40
N SER A 225 -15.27 7.18 15.91
CA SER A 225 -15.59 8.33 16.77
C SER A 225 -15.24 8.07 18.23
N ALA A 226 -15.07 6.81 18.62
CA ALA A 226 -14.74 6.40 19.98
C ALA A 226 -13.76 5.21 19.94
N PRO A 227 -12.50 5.43 19.50
CA PRO A 227 -11.52 4.35 19.44
C PRO A 227 -11.14 3.90 20.86
N PRO A 228 -10.79 2.62 21.04
CA PRO A 228 -10.25 2.15 22.30
C PRO A 228 -8.87 2.77 22.58
N GLU A 229 -8.48 2.82 23.85
CA GLU A 229 -7.20 3.39 24.28
C GLU A 229 -5.99 2.72 23.59
N ASN A 230 -6.04 1.40 23.43
CA ASN A 230 -5.01 0.61 22.75
C ASN A 230 -5.28 0.39 21.26
N TRP A 231 -5.83 1.39 20.55
CA TRP A 231 -6.33 1.22 19.19
C TRP A 231 -5.30 0.65 18.21
N SER A 232 -4.03 1.04 18.31
CA SER A 232 -2.97 0.47 17.45
C SER A 232 -2.91 -1.05 17.54
N THR A 233 -3.01 -1.62 18.75
CA THR A 233 -3.03 -3.07 18.98
C THR A 233 -4.31 -3.70 18.41
N VAL A 234 -5.45 -3.05 18.59
CA VAL A 234 -6.74 -3.52 18.07
C VAL A 234 -6.75 -3.54 16.53
N LEU A 235 -6.20 -2.49 15.89
CA LEU A 235 -6.05 -2.45 14.42
C LEU A 235 -5.22 -3.63 13.90
N VAL A 236 -4.10 -3.93 14.54
CA VAL A 236 -3.25 -5.08 14.18
C VAL A 236 -3.99 -6.41 14.40
N SER A 237 -4.75 -6.53 15.49
CA SER A 237 -5.58 -7.72 15.75
C SER A 237 -6.61 -7.94 14.64
N HIS A 238 -7.29 -6.87 14.17
CA HIS A 238 -8.21 -6.97 13.03
C HIS A 238 -7.52 -7.45 11.76
N VAL A 239 -6.32 -6.91 11.44
CA VAL A 239 -5.54 -7.38 10.28
C VAL A 239 -5.22 -8.86 10.41
N LYS A 240 -4.69 -9.30 11.57
CA LYS A 240 -4.36 -10.71 11.77
C LYS A 240 -5.58 -11.63 11.65
N ASN A 241 -6.73 -11.24 12.20
CA ASN A 241 -7.96 -12.01 12.08
C ASN A 241 -8.43 -12.12 10.63
N MET A 242 -8.38 -11.02 9.86
CA MET A 242 -8.72 -11.03 8.44
C MET A 242 -7.75 -11.89 7.63
N LEU A 243 -6.44 -11.77 7.86
CA LEU A 243 -5.44 -12.63 7.23
C LEU A 243 -5.66 -14.11 7.58
N LYS A 244 -5.94 -14.43 8.85
CA LYS A 244 -6.28 -15.79 9.27
C LYS A 244 -7.52 -16.32 8.56
N GLY A 245 -8.57 -15.50 8.43
CA GLY A 245 -9.78 -15.84 7.65
C GLY A 245 -9.50 -16.10 6.17
N GLN A 246 -8.40 -15.55 5.64
CA GLN A 246 -7.88 -15.81 4.28
C GLN A 246 -6.92 -17.00 4.22
N GLY A 247 -6.66 -17.72 5.34
CA GLY A 247 -5.84 -18.93 5.39
C GLY A 247 -4.34 -18.69 5.57
N PHE A 248 -3.94 -17.54 6.13
CA PHE A 248 -2.54 -17.25 6.48
C PHE A 248 -2.19 -17.76 7.89
N PHE A 249 -0.90 -17.72 8.21
CA PHE A 249 -0.22 -18.11 9.45
C PHE A 249 0.03 -19.61 9.64
N GLU A 250 -0.32 -20.44 8.65
CA GLU A 250 -0.15 -21.90 8.70
C GLU A 250 0.94 -22.40 7.74
N GLY A 251 1.58 -21.51 6.98
CA GLY A 251 2.61 -21.86 6.00
C GLY A 251 2.07 -22.59 4.76
N ASN A 252 0.80 -22.40 4.44
CA ASN A 252 0.11 -23.09 3.35
C ASN A 252 -0.15 -22.22 2.11
N ARG A 253 0.28 -20.97 2.13
CA ARG A 253 0.06 -19.99 1.06
C ARG A 253 1.29 -19.74 0.21
#